data_25ff36d1a637f78ea209f410a34ea33b
#
_entry.id   25ff36d1a637f78ea209f410a34ea33b
#
_cell.length_a   1.000
_cell.length_b   1.000
_cell.length_c   1.000
_cell.angle_alpha   90.00
_cell.angle_beta   90.00
_cell.angle_gamma   90.00
#
_symmetry.space_group_name_H-M   'P 1'
#
loop_
_entity.id
_entity.type
_entity.pdbx_description
1 polymer ?
#
loop_
_entity_poly.entity_id
_entity_poly.type
_entity_poly.pdbx_seq_one_letter_code
_entity_poly.pdbx_strand_id
1 'polypeptide(L)'
;MNKTDLAFTSALEQARLIRSKEVSILELTELYLDRIAKLDPQLGSYFTVMSEQALADAKAKTEILAHSVSELPPFFGVPTSVKDLNAVAGVRCTYGTPALMDNIATYDDGVVARMKHAGFIILGKTATSELGSFPYTEPLGFPPARNPWNLDYTPGGSSGGAAAAVAAGLCPVAHGSDGGGSIRTPSACCGLVGIKPARGRVSHAPVGDRISGIATNGAISRTVADAAAMLDVMSGYITGDPYWLPNPENSFLSATQQTLPQLRVAFSTSITPFGDADPVCQQGVLDTVKLIESMGHSIESACPDFSGLLTSFPIVWQAGVAAAGIPVEVLSPLNR
;
A
#
# COMPACT_ATOMS: atom_id res chain seq x y z
N MET A 1 1.91 24.86 12.50
CA MET A 1 1.80 23.42 12.83
C MET A 1 3.16 22.92 13.27
N ASN A 2 3.27 22.09 14.31
CA ASN A 2 4.58 21.53 14.65
C ASN A 2 4.95 20.39 13.69
N LYS A 3 6.25 19.99 13.68
CA LYS A 3 6.76 18.98 12.73
C LYS A 3 6.08 17.61 12.89
N THR A 4 5.71 17.22 14.11
CA THR A 4 5.03 15.95 14.35
C THR A 4 3.61 15.98 13.81
N ASP A 5 2.85 17.02 14.10
CA ASP A 5 1.48 17.18 13.59
C ASP A 5 1.48 17.17 12.06
N LEU A 6 2.44 17.87 11.42
CA LEU A 6 2.57 17.89 9.97
C LEU A 6 2.83 16.49 9.39
N ALA A 7 3.67 15.68 10.04
CA ALA A 7 3.97 14.32 9.59
C ALA A 7 2.74 13.39 9.65
N PHE A 8 1.78 13.67 10.53
CA PHE A 8 0.53 12.92 10.67
C PHE A 8 -0.67 13.56 9.95
N THR A 9 -0.47 14.70 9.29
CA THR A 9 -1.48 15.32 8.43
C THR A 9 -1.78 14.41 7.22
N SER A 10 -3.04 14.37 6.75
CA SER A 10 -3.47 13.56 5.61
C SER A 10 -2.77 13.98 4.32
N ALA A 11 -2.63 13.06 3.36
CA ALA A 11 -1.99 13.36 2.08
C ALA A 11 -2.74 14.45 1.29
N LEU A 12 -4.07 14.43 1.34
CA LEU A 12 -4.92 15.46 0.73
C LEU A 12 -4.71 16.83 1.36
N GLU A 13 -4.61 16.90 2.68
CA GLU A 13 -4.36 18.15 3.38
C GLU A 13 -2.93 18.64 3.12
N GLN A 14 -1.93 17.76 3.06
CA GLN A 14 -0.58 18.14 2.65
C GLN A 14 -0.56 18.73 1.24
N ALA A 15 -1.32 18.12 0.30
CA ALA A 15 -1.47 18.67 -1.04
C ALA A 15 -2.12 20.06 -1.05
N ARG A 16 -3.10 20.30 -0.17
CA ARG A 16 -3.72 21.62 0.02
C ARG A 16 -2.70 22.64 0.56
N LEU A 17 -1.98 22.27 1.63
CA LEU A 17 -0.98 23.14 2.28
C LEU A 17 0.16 23.54 1.31
N ILE A 18 0.57 22.60 0.45
CA ILE A 18 1.56 22.89 -0.60
C ILE A 18 1.01 23.88 -1.61
N ARG A 19 -0.22 23.66 -2.12
CA ARG A 19 -0.84 24.57 -3.10
C ARG A 19 -1.05 25.97 -2.56
N SER A 20 -1.43 26.09 -1.29
CA SER A 20 -1.59 27.39 -0.60
C SER A 20 -0.25 28.01 -0.16
N LYS A 21 0.87 27.31 -0.41
CA LYS A 21 2.22 27.73 -0.01
C LYS A 21 2.39 27.92 1.50
N GLU A 22 1.54 27.23 2.31
CA GLU A 22 1.65 27.20 3.77
C GLU A 22 2.77 26.25 4.22
N VAL A 23 3.10 25.24 3.40
CA VAL A 23 4.21 24.30 3.61
C VAL A 23 5.01 24.19 2.31
N SER A 24 6.32 24.25 2.40
CA SER A 24 7.18 24.04 1.26
C SER A 24 7.34 22.55 0.96
N ILE A 25 7.41 22.20 -0.34
CA ILE A 25 7.63 20.81 -0.80
C ILE A 25 8.96 20.28 -0.25
N LEU A 26 9.99 21.12 -0.25
CA LEU A 26 11.32 20.75 0.23
C LEU A 26 11.30 20.45 1.74
N GLU A 27 10.74 21.37 2.55
CA GLU A 27 10.62 21.18 4.01
C GLU A 27 9.82 19.92 4.37
N LEU A 28 8.74 19.62 3.63
CA LEU A 28 7.95 18.43 3.86
C LEU A 28 8.74 17.15 3.51
N THR A 29 9.48 17.17 2.42
CA THR A 29 10.34 16.05 2.00
C THR A 29 11.47 15.83 3.02
N GLU A 30 12.15 16.89 3.44
CA GLU A 30 13.20 16.85 4.48
C GLU A 30 12.63 16.32 5.81
N LEU A 31 11.45 16.78 6.22
CA LEU A 31 10.78 16.29 7.42
C LEU A 31 10.63 14.76 7.40
N TYR A 32 10.16 14.18 6.30
CA TYR A 32 9.97 12.74 6.22
C TYR A 32 11.30 11.99 6.13
N LEU A 33 12.29 12.49 5.40
CA LEU A 33 13.62 11.88 5.35
C LEU A 33 14.30 11.89 6.72
N ASP A 34 14.19 12.98 7.46
CA ASP A 34 14.67 13.08 8.85
C ASP A 34 13.99 12.08 9.77
N ARG A 35 12.67 11.90 9.61
CA ARG A 35 11.91 10.91 10.40
C ARG A 35 12.31 9.49 10.04
N ILE A 36 12.48 9.19 8.75
CA ILE A 36 12.97 7.89 8.28
C ILE A 36 14.35 7.62 8.92
N ALA A 37 15.29 8.56 8.81
CA ALA A 37 16.63 8.39 9.38
C ALA A 37 16.63 8.12 10.89
N LYS A 38 15.68 8.69 11.63
CA LYS A 38 15.59 8.54 13.09
C LYS A 38 14.83 7.29 13.54
N LEU A 39 13.76 6.93 12.86
CA LEU A 39 12.82 5.90 13.34
C LEU A 39 12.97 4.57 12.61
N ASP A 40 13.35 4.59 11.33
CA ASP A 40 13.43 3.37 10.52
C ASP A 40 14.48 2.35 10.99
N PRO A 41 15.59 2.73 11.61
CA PRO A 41 16.52 1.74 12.19
C PRO A 41 15.88 0.77 13.19
N GLN A 42 14.78 1.16 13.85
CA GLN A 42 14.01 0.31 14.75
C GLN A 42 12.83 -0.37 14.07
N LEU A 43 12.34 0.20 12.96
CA LEU A 43 11.15 -0.26 12.27
C LEU A 43 11.43 -1.19 11.09
N GLY A 44 12.59 -1.06 10.43
CA GLY A 44 12.94 -1.84 9.24
C GLY A 44 11.90 -1.70 8.11
N SER A 45 11.27 -0.53 8.00
CA SER A 45 10.18 -0.32 7.06
C SER A 45 10.64 -0.02 5.63
N TYR A 46 11.91 0.34 5.42
CA TYR A 46 12.50 0.60 4.11
C TYR A 46 13.67 -0.34 3.78
N PHE A 47 13.67 -0.89 2.56
CA PHE A 47 14.84 -1.56 1.98
C PHE A 47 15.77 -0.59 1.26
N THR A 48 15.21 0.50 0.73
CA THR A 48 15.96 1.54 0.04
C THR A 48 15.31 2.89 0.29
N VAL A 49 16.09 3.83 0.82
CA VAL A 49 15.69 5.24 0.96
C VAL A 49 16.30 6.03 -0.19
N MET A 50 15.50 6.83 -0.88
CA MET A 50 15.85 7.56 -2.10
C MET A 50 16.12 9.04 -1.79
N SER A 51 16.92 9.35 -0.75
CA SER A 51 17.07 10.71 -0.24
C SER A 51 17.50 11.73 -1.30
N GLU A 52 18.52 11.39 -2.10
CA GLU A 52 19.05 12.30 -3.13
C GLU A 52 18.00 12.58 -4.22
N GLN A 53 17.37 11.51 -4.74
CA GLN A 53 16.34 11.63 -5.78
C GLN A 53 15.11 12.39 -5.27
N ALA A 54 14.66 12.09 -4.05
CA ALA A 54 13.51 12.74 -3.43
C ALA A 54 13.75 14.24 -3.21
N LEU A 55 14.94 14.63 -2.74
CA LEU A 55 15.33 16.04 -2.57
C LEU A 55 15.48 16.77 -3.91
N ALA A 56 16.04 16.10 -4.91
CA ALA A 56 16.16 16.68 -6.26
C ALA A 56 14.77 16.93 -6.88
N ASP A 57 13.86 15.95 -6.77
CA ASP A 57 12.48 16.08 -7.26
C ASP A 57 11.71 17.17 -6.48
N ALA A 58 11.91 17.25 -5.15
CA ALA A 58 11.31 18.29 -4.31
C ALA A 58 11.76 19.69 -4.72
N LYS A 59 13.05 19.89 -5.01
CA LYS A 59 13.58 21.16 -5.50
C LYS A 59 12.97 21.55 -6.84
N ALA A 60 12.97 20.61 -7.80
CA ALA A 60 12.39 20.84 -9.13
C ALA A 60 10.90 21.23 -9.04
N LYS A 61 10.12 20.49 -8.22
CA LYS A 61 8.69 20.79 -8.00
C LYS A 61 8.48 22.13 -7.26
N THR A 62 9.38 22.53 -6.37
CA THR A 62 9.33 23.84 -5.70
C THR A 62 9.50 24.97 -6.71
N GLU A 63 10.42 24.82 -7.67
CA GLU A 63 10.61 25.78 -8.76
C GLU A 63 9.37 25.86 -9.66
N ILE A 64 8.80 24.73 -10.04
CA ILE A 64 7.55 24.68 -10.82
C ILE A 64 6.42 25.40 -10.08
N LEU A 65 6.23 25.13 -8.77
CA LEU A 65 5.19 25.76 -7.95
C LEU A 65 5.35 27.27 -7.85
N ALA A 66 6.59 27.77 -7.86
CA ALA A 66 6.88 29.20 -7.81
C ALA A 66 6.40 29.95 -9.07
N HIS A 67 6.47 29.30 -10.22
CA HIS A 67 6.20 29.90 -11.54
C HIS A 67 4.84 29.49 -12.14
N SER A 68 4.18 28.46 -11.60
CA SER A 68 2.91 27.95 -12.13
C SER A 68 1.71 28.52 -11.36
N VAL A 69 0.69 28.95 -12.11
CA VAL A 69 -0.61 29.40 -11.57
C VAL A 69 -1.73 28.46 -12.04
N SER A 70 -1.40 27.45 -12.88
CA SER A 70 -2.35 26.55 -13.51
C SER A 70 -2.41 25.17 -12.84
N GLU A 71 -3.34 24.36 -13.27
CA GLU A 71 -3.70 23.04 -12.74
C GLU A 71 -2.50 22.14 -12.41
N LEU A 72 -2.18 22.08 -11.12
CA LEU A 72 -1.19 21.13 -10.61
C LEU A 72 -1.82 19.74 -10.42
N PRO A 73 -1.05 18.66 -10.65
CA PRO A 73 -1.50 17.31 -10.37
C PRO A 73 -2.00 17.13 -8.93
N PRO A 74 -2.92 16.18 -8.65
CA PRO A 74 -3.64 16.10 -7.37
C PRO A 74 -2.73 15.98 -6.14
N PHE A 75 -1.60 15.30 -6.25
CA PHE A 75 -0.64 15.10 -5.15
C PHE A 75 0.71 15.76 -5.43
N PHE A 76 0.70 16.88 -6.12
CA PHE A 76 1.93 17.61 -6.47
C PHE A 76 2.76 17.95 -5.24
N GLY A 77 3.96 17.36 -5.15
CA GLY A 77 4.90 17.56 -4.06
C GLY A 77 4.62 16.75 -2.78
N VAL A 78 3.57 15.92 -2.75
CA VAL A 78 3.28 15.09 -1.58
C VAL A 78 4.19 13.86 -1.55
N PRO A 79 4.89 13.59 -0.44
CA PRO A 79 5.73 12.40 -0.30
C PRO A 79 4.93 11.11 -0.21
N THR A 80 5.48 10.04 -0.78
CA THR A 80 4.92 8.68 -0.71
C THR A 80 6.02 7.62 -0.79
N SER A 81 5.66 6.35 -0.66
CA SER A 81 6.62 5.24 -0.77
C SER A 81 6.03 4.09 -1.59
N VAL A 82 6.89 3.31 -2.23
CA VAL A 82 6.53 2.21 -3.12
C VAL A 82 7.01 0.90 -2.54
N LYS A 83 6.15 -0.11 -2.47
CA LYS A 83 6.52 -1.46 -2.04
C LYS A 83 7.59 -2.06 -2.95
N ASP A 84 8.55 -2.78 -2.37
CA ASP A 84 9.70 -3.34 -3.11
C ASP A 84 9.37 -4.59 -3.94
N LEU A 85 8.13 -4.71 -4.37
CA LEU A 85 7.66 -5.63 -5.42
C LEU A 85 7.33 -4.90 -6.75
N ASN A 86 7.43 -3.57 -6.78
CA ASN A 86 7.14 -2.75 -7.96
C ASN A 86 8.36 -1.94 -8.35
N ALA A 87 8.66 -1.95 -9.64
CA ALA A 87 9.82 -1.29 -10.21
C ALA A 87 9.68 0.25 -10.17
N VAL A 88 10.75 0.91 -9.76
CA VAL A 88 10.98 2.35 -9.91
C VAL A 88 12.27 2.51 -10.71
N ALA A 89 12.22 3.14 -11.87
CA ALA A 89 13.36 3.27 -12.77
C ALA A 89 14.59 3.87 -12.09
N GLY A 90 15.76 3.23 -12.28
CA GLY A 90 17.03 3.62 -11.66
C GLY A 90 17.18 3.26 -10.19
N VAL A 91 16.21 2.55 -9.59
CA VAL A 91 16.19 2.21 -8.17
C VAL A 91 16.24 0.70 -7.97
N ARG A 92 16.90 0.29 -6.93
CA ARG A 92 16.98 -1.11 -6.50
C ARG A 92 15.58 -1.69 -6.27
N CYS A 93 15.34 -2.91 -6.78
CA CYS A 93 14.11 -3.67 -6.58
C CYS A 93 14.47 -5.12 -6.27
N THR A 94 14.42 -5.46 -4.98
CA THR A 94 14.96 -6.74 -4.48
C THR A 94 13.91 -7.85 -4.41
N TYR A 95 12.63 -7.52 -4.50
CA TYR A 95 11.52 -8.46 -4.24
C TYR A 95 11.62 -9.15 -2.87
N GLY A 96 12.35 -8.54 -1.91
CA GLY A 96 12.58 -9.10 -0.59
C GLY A 96 13.52 -10.31 -0.57
N THR A 97 14.32 -10.53 -1.62
CA THR A 97 15.31 -11.62 -1.67
C THR A 97 16.73 -11.10 -1.85
N PRO A 98 17.72 -11.64 -1.11
CA PRO A 98 19.13 -11.30 -1.30
C PRO A 98 19.66 -11.61 -2.70
N ALA A 99 19.03 -12.55 -3.40
CA ALA A 99 19.40 -12.92 -4.78
C ALA A 99 19.27 -11.75 -5.77
N LEU A 100 18.45 -10.75 -5.45
CA LEU A 100 18.21 -9.57 -6.27
C LEU A 100 18.72 -8.27 -5.60
N MET A 101 19.68 -8.37 -4.69
CA MET A 101 20.19 -7.21 -3.95
C MET A 101 20.76 -6.12 -4.87
N ASP A 102 21.36 -6.51 -5.98
CA ASP A 102 21.97 -5.59 -6.97
C ASP A 102 21.08 -5.33 -8.19
N ASN A 103 19.83 -5.81 -8.16
CA ASN A 103 18.89 -5.61 -9.26
C ASN A 103 18.36 -4.18 -9.29
N ILE A 104 18.83 -3.40 -10.25
CA ILE A 104 18.35 -2.03 -10.51
C ILE A 104 17.30 -2.06 -11.61
N ALA A 105 16.10 -1.59 -11.30
CA ALA A 105 15.01 -1.53 -12.26
C ALA A 105 15.32 -0.53 -13.40
N THR A 106 15.04 -0.92 -14.63
CA THR A 106 15.27 -0.07 -15.82
C THR A 106 14.02 0.69 -16.29
N TYR A 107 12.88 0.43 -15.65
CA TYR A 107 11.58 1.02 -15.98
C TYR A 107 10.76 1.29 -14.70
N ASP A 108 9.73 2.12 -14.85
CA ASP A 108 8.68 2.25 -13.85
C ASP A 108 7.55 1.26 -14.15
N ASP A 109 7.05 0.54 -13.15
CA ASP A 109 5.75 -0.12 -13.28
C ASP A 109 4.66 0.92 -13.56
N GLY A 110 3.62 0.53 -14.30
CA GLY A 110 2.56 1.46 -14.70
C GLY A 110 1.89 2.20 -13.54
N VAL A 111 1.72 1.52 -12.40
CA VAL A 111 1.21 2.15 -11.17
C VAL A 111 2.17 3.21 -10.64
N VAL A 112 3.48 2.98 -10.71
CA VAL A 112 4.51 3.94 -10.27
C VAL A 112 4.55 5.15 -11.20
N ALA A 113 4.47 4.92 -12.51
CA ALA A 113 4.40 6.00 -13.50
C ALA A 113 3.19 6.91 -13.25
N ARG A 114 2.01 6.34 -12.92
CA ARG A 114 0.81 7.09 -12.54
C ARG A 114 1.00 7.90 -11.27
N MET A 115 1.65 7.34 -10.24
CA MET A 115 1.96 8.06 -9.00
C MET A 115 2.90 9.25 -9.26
N LYS A 116 3.95 9.05 -10.05
CA LYS A 116 4.85 10.15 -10.48
C LYS A 116 4.09 11.23 -11.27
N HIS A 117 3.21 10.82 -12.19
CA HIS A 117 2.38 11.75 -12.98
C HIS A 117 1.40 12.54 -12.10
N ALA A 118 0.87 11.92 -11.05
CA ALA A 118 0.04 12.61 -10.06
C ALA A 118 0.81 13.60 -9.17
N GLY A 119 2.13 13.67 -9.33
CA GLY A 119 3.01 14.63 -8.68
C GLY A 119 3.63 14.15 -7.37
N PHE A 120 3.43 12.91 -6.95
CA PHE A 120 4.06 12.37 -5.75
C PHE A 120 5.60 12.43 -5.81
N ILE A 121 6.21 12.58 -4.63
CA ILE A 121 7.65 12.40 -4.41
C ILE A 121 7.88 11.04 -3.77
N ILE A 122 8.64 10.18 -4.42
CA ILE A 122 8.92 8.83 -3.90
C ILE A 122 10.11 8.89 -2.94
N LEU A 123 9.84 8.62 -1.65
CA LEU A 123 10.86 8.63 -0.59
C LEU A 123 11.73 7.37 -0.58
N GLY A 124 11.19 6.25 -1.07
CA GLY A 124 11.92 4.98 -1.05
C GLY A 124 11.07 3.76 -1.38
N LYS A 125 11.73 2.60 -1.29
CA LYS A 125 11.16 1.27 -1.48
C LYS A 125 10.93 0.63 -0.11
N THR A 126 9.66 0.34 0.21
CA THR A 126 9.30 -0.22 1.51
C THR A 126 9.49 -1.74 1.57
N ALA A 127 9.80 -2.23 2.75
CA ALA A 127 10.04 -3.63 3.02
C ALA A 127 8.84 -4.52 2.68
N THR A 128 9.14 -5.69 2.15
CA THR A 128 8.18 -6.73 1.79
C THR A 128 8.66 -8.10 2.27
N SER A 129 7.79 -9.09 2.40
CA SER A 129 8.24 -10.47 2.49
C SER A 129 8.90 -10.91 1.19
N GLU A 130 9.72 -11.94 1.23
CA GLU A 130 10.33 -12.52 0.02
C GLU A 130 9.25 -12.89 -1.00
N LEU A 131 9.36 -12.35 -2.23
CA LEU A 131 8.41 -12.49 -3.34
C LEU A 131 6.95 -12.12 -3.00
N GLY A 132 6.72 -11.45 -1.87
CA GLY A 132 5.37 -11.15 -1.38
C GLY A 132 4.61 -12.35 -0.83
N SER A 133 5.27 -13.46 -0.52
CA SER A 133 4.64 -14.77 -0.29
C SER A 133 4.06 -14.95 1.11
N PHE A 134 4.48 -14.14 2.10
CA PHE A 134 4.14 -14.36 3.50
C PHE A 134 3.30 -13.24 4.11
N PRO A 135 2.46 -13.53 5.13
CA PRO A 135 1.64 -12.55 5.83
C PRO A 135 2.41 -11.77 6.91
N TYR A 136 3.73 -11.82 6.90
CA TYR A 136 4.65 -11.08 7.74
C TYR A 136 5.82 -10.54 6.90
N THR A 137 6.59 -9.57 7.40
CA THR A 137 7.65 -8.88 6.65
C THR A 137 8.99 -9.04 7.35
N GLU A 138 9.55 -10.24 7.25
CA GLU A 138 10.82 -10.65 7.86
C GLU A 138 11.66 -11.49 6.87
N PRO A 139 12.02 -10.94 5.69
CA PRO A 139 12.77 -11.72 4.72
C PRO A 139 14.22 -11.90 5.16
N LEU A 140 14.80 -13.04 4.84
CA LEU A 140 16.21 -13.33 5.12
C LEU A 140 17.12 -12.32 4.42
N GLY A 141 18.17 -11.89 5.11
CA GLY A 141 19.17 -10.94 4.58
C GLY A 141 18.74 -9.46 4.65
N PHE A 142 17.58 -9.17 5.22
CA PHE A 142 17.10 -7.81 5.49
C PHE A 142 16.72 -7.65 6.97
N PRO A 143 16.73 -6.42 7.50
CA PRO A 143 16.12 -6.16 8.81
C PRO A 143 14.64 -6.56 8.81
N PRO A 144 14.13 -7.22 9.85
CA PRO A 144 12.72 -7.51 9.98
C PRO A 144 11.92 -6.21 10.19
N ALA A 145 10.78 -6.08 9.50
CA ALA A 145 9.88 -4.97 9.76
C ALA A 145 9.18 -5.14 11.12
N ARG A 146 9.00 -4.03 11.86
CA ARG A 146 8.40 -4.01 13.19
C ARG A 146 7.16 -3.13 13.24
N ASN A 147 6.20 -3.54 14.06
CA ASN A 147 4.97 -2.80 14.25
C ASN A 147 5.24 -1.55 15.11
N PRO A 148 4.94 -0.34 14.63
CA PRO A 148 5.21 0.89 15.40
C PRO A 148 4.46 0.98 16.74
N TRP A 149 3.37 0.25 16.91
CA TRP A 149 2.60 0.20 18.15
C TRP A 149 3.27 -0.66 19.23
N ASN A 150 3.99 -1.71 18.79
CA ASN A 150 4.79 -2.56 19.67
C ASN A 150 5.86 -3.27 18.81
N LEU A 151 7.13 -2.93 19.05
CA LEU A 151 8.27 -3.42 18.28
C LEU A 151 8.54 -4.93 18.40
N ASP A 152 7.93 -5.61 19.37
CA ASP A 152 8.02 -7.07 19.52
C ASP A 152 7.15 -7.82 18.50
N TYR A 153 6.25 -7.11 17.80
CA TYR A 153 5.33 -7.70 16.85
C TYR A 153 5.66 -7.32 15.40
N THR A 154 5.24 -8.20 14.48
CA THR A 154 5.25 -7.92 13.05
C THR A 154 4.21 -6.86 12.69
N PRO A 155 4.46 -5.99 11.72
CA PRO A 155 3.42 -5.10 11.15
C PRO A 155 2.46 -5.85 10.21
N GLY A 156 2.56 -7.19 10.14
CA GLY A 156 1.91 -7.99 9.11
C GLY A 156 2.68 -7.97 7.79
N GLY A 157 2.09 -8.51 6.74
CA GLY A 157 2.72 -8.64 5.42
C GLY A 157 1.74 -9.00 4.30
N SER A 158 2.24 -8.98 3.10
CA SER A 158 3.62 -8.72 2.69
C SER A 158 3.95 -7.21 2.54
N SER A 159 3.00 -6.26 2.61
CA SER A 159 3.27 -4.81 2.57
C SER A 159 3.52 -4.24 3.98
N GLY A 160 4.20 -4.98 4.85
CA GLY A 160 4.41 -4.59 6.25
C GLY A 160 5.26 -3.33 6.40
N GLY A 161 6.29 -3.16 5.56
CA GLY A 161 7.10 -1.95 5.56
C GLY A 161 6.28 -0.70 5.22
N ALA A 162 5.37 -0.79 4.24
CA ALA A 162 4.48 0.30 3.88
C ALA A 162 3.53 0.68 5.04
N ALA A 163 2.94 -0.33 5.69
CA ALA A 163 2.06 -0.09 6.83
C ALA A 163 2.82 0.48 8.03
N ALA A 164 4.00 -0.06 8.37
CA ALA A 164 4.84 0.47 9.42
C ALA A 164 5.24 1.94 9.15
N ALA A 165 5.64 2.25 7.91
CA ALA A 165 6.00 3.61 7.50
C ALA A 165 4.83 4.60 7.67
N VAL A 166 3.62 4.25 7.20
CA VAL A 166 2.43 5.11 7.32
C VAL A 166 2.01 5.27 8.78
N ALA A 167 1.99 4.19 9.57
CA ALA A 167 1.60 4.24 10.98
C ALA A 167 2.58 5.07 11.82
N ALA A 168 3.88 4.99 11.53
CA ALA A 168 4.91 5.78 12.22
C ALA A 168 5.03 7.22 11.71
N GLY A 169 4.24 7.64 10.71
CA GLY A 169 4.35 8.97 10.11
C GLY A 169 5.65 9.18 9.36
N LEU A 170 6.16 8.17 8.64
CA LEU A 170 7.30 8.25 7.73
C LEU A 170 6.87 8.57 6.28
N CYS A 171 5.60 8.50 6.00
CA CYS A 171 4.91 9.05 4.84
C CYS A 171 3.41 9.14 5.14
N PRO A 172 2.65 10.01 4.44
CA PRO A 172 1.21 10.15 4.69
C PRO A 172 0.39 9.00 4.12
N VAL A 173 0.81 8.44 3.00
CA VAL A 173 0.18 7.37 2.25
C VAL A 173 1.26 6.54 1.55
N ALA A 174 1.05 5.24 1.38
CA ALA A 174 2.00 4.37 0.70
C ALA A 174 1.31 3.41 -0.28
N HIS A 175 2.05 3.02 -1.31
CA HIS A 175 1.68 1.96 -2.22
C HIS A 175 1.93 0.59 -1.58
N GLY A 176 0.97 -0.33 -1.73
CA GLY A 176 1.07 -1.74 -1.39
C GLY A 176 0.53 -2.65 -2.49
N SER A 177 0.67 -3.95 -2.33
CA SER A 177 0.05 -4.96 -3.22
C SER A 177 -0.55 -6.09 -2.39
N ASP A 178 -1.58 -6.76 -2.91
CA ASP A 178 -2.37 -7.76 -2.19
C ASP A 178 -2.80 -8.89 -3.12
N GLY A 179 -2.28 -10.09 -2.88
CA GLY A 179 -2.71 -11.32 -3.54
C GLY A 179 -3.48 -12.25 -2.59
N GLY A 180 -3.11 -12.25 -1.30
CA GLY A 180 -3.73 -13.10 -0.27
C GLY A 180 -4.07 -12.34 1.02
N GLY A 181 -4.04 -10.99 1.00
CA GLY A 181 -4.26 -10.16 2.18
C GLY A 181 -3.18 -9.09 2.39
N SER A 182 -2.21 -8.97 1.49
CA SER A 182 -0.97 -8.22 1.73
C SER A 182 -1.09 -6.68 1.75
N ILE A 183 -2.25 -6.09 1.53
CA ILE A 183 -2.63 -4.71 1.90
C ILE A 183 -3.43 -4.76 3.20
N ARG A 184 -4.46 -5.60 3.24
CA ARG A 184 -5.47 -5.66 4.31
C ARG A 184 -4.89 -6.11 5.63
N THR A 185 -4.09 -7.19 5.64
CA THR A 185 -3.43 -7.71 6.84
C THR A 185 -2.54 -6.68 7.52
N PRO A 186 -1.53 -6.08 6.84
CA PRO A 186 -0.69 -5.08 7.50
C PRO A 186 -1.44 -3.81 7.87
N SER A 187 -2.46 -3.40 7.11
CA SER A 187 -3.32 -2.29 7.52
C SER A 187 -4.06 -2.57 8.83
N ALA A 188 -4.61 -3.78 8.98
CA ALA A 188 -5.27 -4.21 10.22
C ALA A 188 -4.29 -4.26 11.40
N CYS A 189 -3.07 -4.83 11.21
CA CYS A 189 -2.06 -4.91 12.24
C CYS A 189 -1.56 -3.54 12.72
N CYS A 190 -1.57 -2.54 11.84
CA CYS A 190 -1.03 -1.20 12.12
C CYS A 190 -2.12 -0.13 12.35
N GLY A 191 -3.41 -0.50 12.40
CA GLY A 191 -4.51 0.45 12.64
C GLY A 191 -4.73 1.44 11.50
N LEU A 192 -4.65 0.97 10.25
CA LEU A 192 -4.69 1.77 9.03
C LEU A 192 -5.87 1.37 8.12
N VAL A 193 -6.13 2.21 7.14
CA VAL A 193 -7.04 1.93 6.03
C VAL A 193 -6.25 1.32 4.87
N GLY A 194 -6.64 0.11 4.45
CA GLY A 194 -6.07 -0.56 3.28
C GLY A 194 -7.15 -0.94 2.29
N ILE A 195 -7.06 -0.45 1.06
CA ILE A 195 -8.00 -0.80 -0.01
C ILE A 195 -7.34 -1.78 -0.96
N LYS A 196 -7.88 -3.02 -1.01
CA LYS A 196 -7.60 -3.96 -2.09
C LYS A 196 -8.64 -3.80 -3.20
N PRO A 197 -8.29 -3.20 -4.34
CA PRO A 197 -9.23 -3.04 -5.45
C PRO A 197 -9.62 -4.38 -6.08
N ALA A 198 -10.67 -4.37 -6.87
CA ALA A 198 -11.01 -5.50 -7.72
C ALA A 198 -9.93 -5.74 -8.79
N ARG A 199 -9.83 -6.99 -9.26
CA ARG A 199 -8.99 -7.37 -10.41
C ARG A 199 -9.31 -6.47 -11.61
N GLY A 200 -8.28 -6.01 -12.30
CA GLY A 200 -8.42 -5.13 -13.47
C GLY A 200 -8.71 -3.66 -13.14
N ARG A 201 -8.77 -3.27 -11.87
CA ARG A 201 -8.93 -1.85 -11.50
C ARG A 201 -7.61 -1.09 -11.59
N VAL A 202 -6.49 -1.69 -11.20
CA VAL A 202 -5.14 -1.13 -11.28
C VAL A 202 -4.30 -2.00 -12.19
N SER A 203 -3.64 -1.38 -13.17
CA SER A 203 -2.77 -2.06 -14.13
C SER A 203 -1.54 -2.67 -13.47
N HIS A 204 -1.11 -3.82 -13.99
CA HIS A 204 0.19 -4.44 -13.68
C HIS A 204 1.21 -4.29 -14.82
N ALA A 205 0.98 -3.37 -15.76
CA ALA A 205 1.93 -3.12 -16.84
C ALA A 205 3.32 -2.73 -16.30
N PRO A 206 4.43 -3.14 -16.96
CA PRO A 206 4.45 -3.91 -18.22
C PRO A 206 4.33 -5.43 -18.01
N VAL A 207 4.29 -5.92 -16.77
CA VAL A 207 4.27 -7.36 -16.46
C VAL A 207 2.94 -8.02 -16.89
N GLY A 208 1.84 -7.27 -16.83
CA GLY A 208 0.52 -7.66 -17.31
C GLY A 208 -0.27 -8.52 -16.33
N ASP A 209 0.30 -9.56 -15.78
CA ASP A 209 -0.37 -10.43 -14.79
C ASP A 209 0.57 -10.81 -13.65
N ARG A 210 0.00 -10.91 -12.46
CA ARG A 210 0.69 -11.45 -11.29
C ARG A 210 -0.22 -12.44 -10.59
N ILE A 211 0.27 -13.67 -10.46
CA ILE A 211 -0.40 -14.78 -9.76
C ILE A 211 -1.82 -15.01 -10.32
N SER A 212 -1.93 -15.19 -11.64
CA SER A 212 -3.20 -15.48 -12.34
C SER A 212 -4.32 -14.46 -12.02
N GLY A 213 -3.98 -13.17 -11.96
CA GLY A 213 -4.90 -12.08 -11.69
C GLY A 213 -5.39 -11.99 -10.25
N ILE A 214 -4.81 -12.75 -9.30
CA ILE A 214 -5.17 -12.64 -7.89
C ILE A 214 -4.56 -11.38 -7.26
N ALA A 215 -3.30 -11.06 -7.61
CA ALA A 215 -2.61 -9.91 -7.07
C ALA A 215 -3.16 -8.60 -7.64
N THR A 216 -3.20 -7.56 -6.81
CA THR A 216 -3.52 -6.19 -7.22
C THR A 216 -2.71 -5.18 -6.42
N ASN A 217 -2.45 -4.00 -7.01
CA ASN A 217 -1.87 -2.87 -6.31
C ASN A 217 -2.98 -2.04 -5.64
N GLY A 218 -2.66 -1.37 -4.53
CA GLY A 218 -3.61 -0.51 -3.82
C GLY A 218 -2.94 0.37 -2.78
N ALA A 219 -3.76 1.13 -2.06
CA ALA A 219 -3.33 2.15 -1.11
C ALA A 219 -3.35 1.67 0.34
N ILE A 220 -2.39 2.14 1.12
CA ILE A 220 -2.35 2.06 2.59
C ILE A 220 -2.23 3.49 3.12
N SER A 221 -3.15 3.91 3.98
CA SER A 221 -3.22 5.28 4.51
C SER A 221 -3.85 5.33 5.90
N ARG A 222 -3.82 6.51 6.53
CA ARG A 222 -4.50 6.74 7.81
C ARG A 222 -5.97 7.11 7.67
N THR A 223 -6.39 7.59 6.50
CA THR A 223 -7.76 8.02 6.24
C THR A 223 -8.37 7.33 5.04
N VAL A 224 -9.69 7.13 5.05
CA VAL A 224 -10.43 6.57 3.90
C VAL A 224 -10.30 7.49 2.68
N ALA A 225 -10.34 8.80 2.89
CA ALA A 225 -10.23 9.77 1.81
C ALA A 225 -8.87 9.70 1.08
N ASP A 226 -7.75 9.60 1.83
CA ASP A 226 -6.42 9.44 1.24
C ASP A 226 -6.31 8.14 0.45
N ALA A 227 -6.83 7.02 0.99
CA ALA A 227 -6.82 5.74 0.30
C ALA A 227 -7.63 5.79 -1.00
N ALA A 228 -8.80 6.41 -0.97
CA ALA A 228 -9.67 6.58 -2.13
C ALA A 228 -9.03 7.47 -3.20
N ALA A 229 -8.47 8.62 -2.80
CA ALA A 229 -7.80 9.54 -3.71
C ALA A 229 -6.53 8.91 -4.35
N MET A 230 -5.76 8.14 -3.57
CA MET A 230 -4.62 7.40 -4.12
C MET A 230 -5.09 6.29 -5.08
N LEU A 231 -6.23 5.65 -4.80
CA LEU A 231 -6.82 4.67 -5.72
C LEU A 231 -7.27 5.34 -7.03
N ASP A 232 -7.84 6.55 -6.99
CA ASP A 232 -8.15 7.31 -8.20
C ASP A 232 -6.90 7.51 -9.08
N VAL A 233 -5.76 7.87 -8.47
CA VAL A 233 -4.48 8.01 -9.17
C VAL A 233 -4.00 6.71 -9.81
N MET A 234 -4.07 5.61 -9.06
CA MET A 234 -3.53 4.32 -9.52
C MET A 234 -4.42 3.61 -10.54
N SER A 235 -5.72 3.91 -10.55
CA SER A 235 -6.72 3.21 -11.35
C SER A 235 -6.58 3.45 -12.85
N GLY A 236 -7.05 2.47 -13.61
CA GLY A 236 -7.22 2.57 -15.06
C GLY A 236 -6.39 1.56 -15.83
N TYR A 237 -6.80 1.39 -17.07
CA TYR A 237 -6.24 0.48 -18.05
C TYR A 237 -4.93 1.01 -18.64
N ILE A 238 -4.00 0.10 -18.91
CA ILE A 238 -2.83 0.33 -19.75
C ILE A 238 -2.88 -0.70 -20.88
N THR A 239 -2.58 -0.29 -22.11
CA THR A 239 -2.61 -1.18 -23.27
C THR A 239 -1.76 -2.43 -23.04
N GLY A 240 -2.37 -3.61 -23.20
CA GLY A 240 -1.73 -4.91 -22.92
C GLY A 240 -2.16 -5.55 -21.60
N ASP A 241 -2.93 -4.86 -20.76
CA ASP A 241 -3.48 -5.48 -19.55
C ASP A 241 -4.42 -6.65 -19.90
N PRO A 242 -4.22 -7.84 -19.31
CA PRO A 242 -5.10 -9.00 -19.54
C PRO A 242 -6.43 -8.89 -18.83
N TYR A 243 -6.50 -8.05 -17.79
CA TYR A 243 -7.70 -7.76 -17.00
C TYR A 243 -7.90 -6.26 -16.90
N TRP A 244 -9.12 -5.79 -17.13
CA TRP A 244 -9.47 -4.38 -16.99
C TRP A 244 -10.94 -4.21 -16.57
N LEU A 245 -11.23 -3.09 -15.95
CA LEU A 245 -12.58 -2.66 -15.60
C LEU A 245 -12.87 -1.30 -16.21
N PRO A 246 -14.13 -1.00 -16.60
CA PRO A 246 -14.51 0.35 -16.99
C PRO A 246 -14.14 1.37 -15.93
N ASN A 247 -13.83 2.58 -16.35
CA ASN A 247 -13.64 3.66 -15.39
C ASN A 247 -14.92 3.86 -14.57
N PRO A 248 -14.82 4.12 -13.27
CA PRO A 248 -16.01 4.43 -12.46
C PRO A 248 -16.64 5.74 -12.94
N GLU A 249 -17.95 5.87 -12.82
CA GLU A 249 -18.69 7.10 -13.17
C GLU A 249 -18.25 8.29 -12.31
N ASN A 250 -17.96 8.02 -11.04
CA ASN A 250 -17.46 9.01 -10.08
C ASN A 250 -16.10 8.57 -9.55
N SER A 251 -15.28 9.51 -9.11
CA SER A 251 -14.03 9.19 -8.43
C SER A 251 -14.30 8.46 -7.12
N PHE A 252 -13.34 7.62 -6.71
CA PHE A 252 -13.41 6.94 -5.40
C PHE A 252 -13.40 7.95 -4.25
N LEU A 253 -12.66 9.05 -4.40
CA LEU A 253 -12.68 10.13 -3.41
C LEU A 253 -14.08 10.74 -3.28
N SER A 254 -14.76 11.05 -4.39
CA SER A 254 -16.11 11.61 -4.33
C SER A 254 -17.12 10.63 -3.72
N ALA A 255 -16.93 9.33 -3.92
CA ALA A 255 -17.77 8.31 -3.30
C ALA A 255 -17.69 8.32 -1.76
N THR A 256 -16.56 8.72 -1.18
CA THR A 256 -16.42 8.84 0.30
C THR A 256 -17.26 9.96 0.91
N GLN A 257 -17.77 10.87 0.09
CA GLN A 257 -18.56 12.04 0.52
C GLN A 257 -20.07 11.86 0.28
N GLN A 258 -20.47 10.76 -0.34
CA GLN A 258 -21.86 10.49 -0.66
C GLN A 258 -22.60 9.91 0.56
N THR A 259 -23.85 10.31 0.72
CA THR A 259 -24.75 9.66 1.68
C THR A 259 -25.05 8.25 1.19
N LEU A 260 -24.81 7.25 2.02
CA LEU A 260 -25.12 5.86 1.69
C LEU A 260 -26.61 5.58 1.81
N PRO A 261 -27.21 4.80 0.90
CA PRO A 261 -28.54 4.23 1.11
C PRO A 261 -28.49 3.21 2.25
N GLN A 262 -29.65 2.79 2.73
CA GLN A 262 -29.71 1.67 3.67
C GLN A 262 -29.12 0.41 3.00
N LEU A 263 -28.13 -0.19 3.64
CA LEU A 263 -27.45 -1.39 3.17
C LEU A 263 -27.94 -2.63 3.91
N ARG A 264 -27.87 -3.78 3.24
CA ARG A 264 -27.88 -5.10 3.87
C ARG A 264 -26.43 -5.57 4.03
N VAL A 265 -26.01 -5.82 5.25
CA VAL A 265 -24.64 -6.19 5.59
C VAL A 265 -24.61 -7.57 6.23
N ALA A 266 -23.87 -8.50 5.65
CA ALA A 266 -23.57 -9.80 6.25
C ALA A 266 -22.27 -9.71 7.05
N PHE A 267 -22.19 -10.42 8.19
CA PHE A 267 -20.98 -10.54 8.97
C PHE A 267 -20.75 -11.97 9.43
N SER A 268 -19.51 -12.31 9.75
CA SER A 268 -19.15 -13.57 10.39
C SER A 268 -17.96 -13.40 11.32
N THR A 269 -17.94 -14.11 12.42
CA THR A 269 -16.80 -14.29 13.32
C THR A 269 -16.14 -15.66 13.13
N SER A 270 -16.69 -16.49 12.26
CA SER A 270 -16.19 -17.80 11.87
C SER A 270 -16.20 -17.92 10.34
N ILE A 271 -15.15 -18.48 9.78
CA ILE A 271 -15.00 -18.64 8.33
C ILE A 271 -14.82 -20.13 8.02
N THR A 272 -15.84 -20.72 7.44
CA THR A 272 -15.77 -22.14 7.01
C THR A 272 -14.82 -22.28 5.80
N PRO A 273 -13.83 -23.20 5.83
CA PRO A 273 -13.59 -24.23 6.86
C PRO A 273 -12.48 -23.85 7.86
N PHE A 274 -12.08 -22.57 7.94
CA PHE A 274 -10.92 -22.12 8.73
C PHE A 274 -11.23 -22.02 10.23
N GLY A 275 -12.50 -21.97 10.61
CA GLY A 275 -12.95 -21.93 12.00
C GLY A 275 -13.15 -20.50 12.54
N ASP A 276 -13.17 -20.40 13.86
CA ASP A 276 -13.46 -19.16 14.57
C ASP A 276 -12.24 -18.23 14.62
N ALA A 277 -12.48 -16.95 14.52
CA ALA A 277 -11.48 -15.93 14.77
C ALA A 277 -11.09 -15.89 16.26
N ASP A 278 -9.93 -15.34 16.57
CA ASP A 278 -9.52 -15.03 17.95
C ASP A 278 -10.60 -14.19 18.67
N PRO A 279 -10.90 -14.43 19.95
CA PRO A 279 -11.94 -13.70 20.69
C PRO A 279 -11.82 -12.17 20.62
N VAL A 280 -10.60 -11.63 20.61
CA VAL A 280 -10.37 -10.19 20.46
C VAL A 280 -10.80 -9.70 19.07
N CYS A 281 -10.51 -10.47 18.03
CA CYS A 281 -10.95 -10.18 16.67
C CYS A 281 -12.47 -10.32 16.51
N GLN A 282 -13.08 -11.35 17.13
CA GLN A 282 -14.54 -11.51 17.16
C GLN A 282 -15.22 -10.30 17.81
N GLN A 283 -14.69 -9.81 18.94
CA GLN A 283 -15.24 -8.64 19.60
C GLN A 283 -15.16 -7.39 18.72
N GLY A 284 -14.05 -7.17 18.02
CA GLY A 284 -13.90 -6.09 17.05
C GLY A 284 -14.95 -6.14 15.92
N VAL A 285 -15.25 -7.33 15.41
CA VAL A 285 -16.33 -7.53 14.42
C VAL A 285 -17.68 -7.17 15.03
N LEU A 286 -18.00 -7.67 16.23
CA LEU A 286 -19.29 -7.43 16.88
C LEU A 286 -19.51 -5.96 17.24
N ASP A 287 -18.45 -5.24 17.63
CA ASP A 287 -18.54 -3.80 17.91
C ASP A 287 -18.76 -3.00 16.62
N THR A 288 -18.12 -3.42 15.52
CA THR A 288 -18.36 -2.82 14.20
C THR A 288 -19.79 -3.08 13.71
N VAL A 289 -20.31 -4.28 13.92
CA VAL A 289 -21.70 -4.65 13.60
C VAL A 289 -22.69 -3.74 14.33
N LYS A 290 -22.52 -3.55 15.65
CA LYS A 290 -23.37 -2.64 16.45
C LYS A 290 -23.34 -1.22 15.92
N LEU A 291 -22.14 -0.74 15.53
CA LEU A 291 -21.99 0.59 14.96
C LEU A 291 -22.77 0.72 13.64
N ILE A 292 -22.60 -0.23 12.71
CA ILE A 292 -23.28 -0.24 11.42
C ILE A 292 -24.81 -0.33 11.59
N GLU A 293 -25.28 -1.15 12.54
CA GLU A 293 -26.71 -1.25 12.88
C GLU A 293 -27.24 0.08 13.43
N SER A 294 -26.47 0.75 14.30
CA SER A 294 -26.85 2.08 14.85
C SER A 294 -26.92 3.17 13.77
N MET A 295 -26.26 2.97 12.64
CA MET A 295 -26.35 3.84 11.44
C MET A 295 -27.60 3.57 10.58
N GLY A 296 -28.44 2.59 10.96
CA GLY A 296 -29.69 2.26 10.28
C GLY A 296 -29.57 1.21 9.16
N HIS A 297 -28.44 0.50 9.09
CA HIS A 297 -28.27 -0.60 8.12
C HIS A 297 -28.87 -1.91 8.66
N SER A 298 -29.26 -2.82 7.76
CA SER A 298 -29.73 -4.16 8.12
C SER A 298 -28.56 -5.14 8.23
N ILE A 299 -28.50 -5.89 9.32
CA ILE A 299 -27.40 -6.80 9.61
C ILE A 299 -27.89 -8.25 9.67
N GLU A 300 -27.15 -9.16 9.08
CA GLU A 300 -27.40 -10.60 9.19
C GLU A 300 -26.08 -11.39 9.39
N SER A 301 -26.13 -12.47 10.18
CA SER A 301 -24.98 -13.37 10.30
C SER A 301 -24.98 -14.34 9.11
N ALA A 302 -24.01 -14.17 8.22
CA ALA A 302 -23.84 -15.04 7.05
C ALA A 302 -22.38 -14.99 6.56
N CYS A 303 -21.90 -16.12 6.02
CA CYS A 303 -20.56 -16.25 5.43
C CYS A 303 -20.65 -17.14 4.20
N PRO A 304 -20.00 -16.79 3.08
CA PRO A 304 -19.82 -17.69 1.96
C PRO A 304 -19.04 -18.95 2.37
N ASP A 305 -19.30 -20.06 1.69
CA ASP A 305 -18.48 -21.27 1.84
C ASP A 305 -17.17 -21.11 1.05
N PHE A 306 -16.06 -21.11 1.77
CA PHE A 306 -14.71 -21.02 1.22
C PHE A 306 -13.98 -22.37 1.11
N SER A 307 -14.65 -23.50 1.33
CA SER A 307 -14.03 -24.85 1.35
C SER A 307 -13.24 -25.16 0.07
N GLY A 308 -13.72 -24.70 -1.10
CA GLY A 308 -13.02 -24.88 -2.37
C GLY A 308 -11.67 -24.16 -2.48
N LEU A 309 -11.42 -23.16 -1.64
CA LEU A 309 -10.14 -22.44 -1.65
C LEU A 309 -8.99 -23.26 -1.06
N LEU A 310 -9.26 -24.22 -0.17
CA LEU A 310 -8.22 -25.06 0.43
C LEU A 310 -7.43 -25.86 -0.60
N THR A 311 -8.06 -26.25 -1.70
CA THR A 311 -7.42 -27.02 -2.77
C THR A 311 -6.89 -26.15 -3.88
N SER A 312 -7.62 -25.13 -4.30
CA SER A 312 -7.28 -24.33 -5.47
C SER A 312 -6.28 -23.20 -5.18
N PHE A 313 -6.44 -22.51 -4.06
CA PHE A 313 -5.59 -21.35 -3.74
C PHE A 313 -4.11 -21.71 -3.57
N PRO A 314 -3.72 -22.78 -2.82
CA PRO A 314 -2.31 -23.15 -2.67
C PRO A 314 -1.64 -23.47 -4.01
N ILE A 315 -2.35 -24.17 -4.90
CA ILE A 315 -1.81 -24.52 -6.23
C ILE A 315 -1.50 -23.26 -7.05
N VAL A 316 -2.45 -22.32 -7.13
CA VAL A 316 -2.28 -21.07 -7.87
C VAL A 316 -1.19 -20.23 -7.24
N TRP A 317 -1.15 -20.17 -5.91
CA TRP A 317 -0.15 -19.40 -5.17
C TRP A 317 1.27 -19.92 -5.41
N GLN A 318 1.48 -21.22 -5.22
CA GLN A 318 2.77 -21.87 -5.42
C GLN A 318 3.24 -21.76 -6.88
N ALA A 319 2.35 -21.99 -7.84
CA ALA A 319 2.66 -21.80 -9.26
C ALA A 319 3.04 -20.34 -9.58
N GLY A 320 2.35 -19.37 -8.97
CA GLY A 320 2.66 -17.96 -9.15
C GLY A 320 4.01 -17.55 -8.57
N VAL A 321 4.40 -18.11 -7.42
CA VAL A 321 5.74 -17.90 -6.84
C VAL A 321 6.83 -18.54 -7.70
N ALA A 322 6.62 -19.79 -8.15
CA ALA A 322 7.54 -20.49 -9.03
C ALA A 322 7.74 -19.77 -10.39
N ALA A 323 6.69 -19.14 -10.91
CA ALA A 323 6.73 -18.36 -12.14
C ALA A 323 7.56 -17.07 -12.05
N ALA A 324 8.04 -16.68 -10.85
CA ALA A 324 8.94 -15.55 -10.70
C ALA A 324 10.30 -15.75 -11.37
N GLY A 325 10.64 -16.99 -11.76
CA GLY A 325 11.86 -17.34 -12.50
C GLY A 325 13.15 -17.20 -11.70
N ILE A 326 13.05 -17.15 -10.38
CA ILE A 326 14.21 -17.11 -9.47
C ILE A 326 14.60 -18.53 -9.14
N PRO A 327 15.89 -18.92 -9.26
CA PRO A 327 16.34 -20.27 -8.93
C PRO A 327 15.99 -20.61 -7.47
N VAL A 328 15.42 -21.78 -7.24
CA VAL A 328 14.94 -22.18 -5.91
C VAL A 328 16.05 -22.25 -4.86
N GLU A 329 17.29 -22.50 -5.30
CA GLU A 329 18.48 -22.61 -4.44
C GLU A 329 18.82 -21.30 -3.71
N VAL A 330 18.44 -20.15 -4.30
CA VAL A 330 18.73 -18.83 -3.73
C VAL A 330 17.57 -18.25 -2.94
N LEU A 331 16.42 -18.92 -2.93
CA LEU A 331 15.27 -18.54 -2.14
C LEU A 331 15.40 -19.01 -0.69
N SER A 332 14.66 -18.38 0.21
CA SER A 332 14.54 -18.85 1.60
C SER A 332 13.96 -20.27 1.64
N PRO A 333 14.26 -21.08 2.69
CA PRO A 333 13.74 -22.43 2.80
C PRO A 333 12.21 -22.54 2.71
N LEU A 334 11.49 -21.50 3.10
CA LEU A 334 10.02 -21.45 3.05
C LEU A 334 9.45 -21.20 1.64
N ASN A 335 10.26 -20.69 0.71
CA ASN A 335 9.87 -20.43 -0.69
C ASN A 335 10.46 -21.49 -1.66
N ARG A 336 11.20 -22.47 -1.15
CA ARG A 336 11.69 -23.65 -1.90
C ARG A 336 10.62 -24.74 -1.96
#